data_deaf84219b30d03a71da13d93aecadde
#
_entry.id   deaf84219b30d03a71da13d93aecadde
#
_cell.length_a   1.000
_cell.length_b   1.000
_cell.length_c   1.000
_cell.angle_alpha   90.00
_cell.angle_beta   90.00
_cell.angle_gamma   90.00
#
_symmetry.space_group_name_H-M   'P 1'
#
loop_
_entity.id
_entity.type
_entity.pdbx_description
1 polymer ?
#
loop_
_entity_poly.entity_id
_entity_poly.type
_entity_poly.pdbx_seq_one_letter_code
_entity_poly.pdbx_strand_id
1 'polypeptide(L)'
;MARPRKYVIKLTDDELKTLKSIIRKSNTSKTIRSRCQIMIDLDEAHGKVLTHEQSARSNGVCLTTVTNTVTKYFSGGIEAVTEFKRNINSDNARRVLDGRAEARIIELACGPVPEGHSRWTLRLLEKEAKVVLDTPVSKDAIRRALKKTNFDLTKMNTGAFPQERTQNL
;
A
#
# COMPACT_ATOMS: atom_id res chain seq x y z
N MET A 1 5.26 0.83 -43.44
CA MET A 1 6.55 1.09 -42.71
C MET A 1 6.33 0.95 -41.23
N ALA A 2 7.17 0.18 -40.52
CA ALA A 2 7.06 0.03 -39.08
C ALA A 2 7.49 1.35 -38.40
N ARG A 3 6.72 1.80 -37.38
CA ARG A 3 7.03 3.00 -36.61
C ARG A 3 8.36 2.81 -35.89
N PRO A 4 9.32 3.76 -35.96
CA PRO A 4 10.60 3.63 -35.29
C PRO A 4 10.41 3.49 -33.78
N ARG A 5 11.20 2.64 -33.13
CA ARG A 5 11.17 2.47 -31.69
C ARG A 5 11.61 3.75 -31.00
N LYS A 6 10.80 4.28 -30.11
CA LYS A 6 11.09 5.52 -29.38
C LYS A 6 12.25 5.37 -28.39
N TYR A 7 12.45 4.17 -27.86
CA TYR A 7 13.42 3.85 -26.81
C TYR A 7 14.24 2.62 -27.21
N VAL A 8 15.54 2.77 -27.23
CA VAL A 8 16.51 1.70 -27.43
C VAL A 8 17.29 1.53 -26.14
N ILE A 9 17.28 0.35 -25.54
CA ILE A 9 17.97 0.06 -24.29
C ILE A 9 19.35 -0.50 -24.61
N LYS A 10 20.36 0.15 -24.07
CA LYS A 10 21.77 -0.30 -24.10
C LYS A 10 22.30 -0.20 -22.69
N LEU A 11 22.44 -1.32 -22.02
CA LEU A 11 22.97 -1.40 -20.67
C LEU A 11 24.50 -1.38 -20.71
N THR A 12 25.10 -0.74 -19.72
CA THR A 12 26.54 -0.90 -19.47
C THR A 12 26.82 -2.22 -18.75
N ASP A 13 28.07 -2.71 -18.80
CA ASP A 13 28.48 -3.93 -18.09
C ASP A 13 28.19 -3.88 -16.59
N ASP A 14 28.36 -2.69 -15.97
CA ASP A 14 28.12 -2.51 -14.54
C ASP A 14 26.63 -2.47 -14.21
N GLU A 15 25.81 -1.88 -15.07
CA GLU A 15 24.36 -1.93 -14.95
C GLU A 15 23.84 -3.37 -15.06
N LEU A 16 24.35 -4.12 -16.02
CA LEU A 16 24.01 -5.54 -16.20
C LEU A 16 24.39 -6.38 -14.98
N LYS A 17 25.60 -6.19 -14.42
CA LYS A 17 26.03 -6.85 -13.18
C LYS A 17 25.10 -6.50 -12.01
N THR A 18 24.75 -5.22 -11.87
CA THR A 18 23.85 -4.73 -10.83
C THR A 18 22.47 -5.39 -10.93
N LEU A 19 21.86 -5.39 -12.12
CA LEU A 19 20.55 -6.02 -12.35
C LEU A 19 20.59 -7.52 -12.05
N LYS A 20 21.62 -8.25 -12.51
CA LYS A 20 21.80 -9.67 -12.20
C LYS A 20 21.97 -9.92 -10.70
N SER A 21 22.69 -9.05 -9.98
CA SER A 21 22.86 -9.17 -8.53
C SER A 21 21.53 -8.99 -7.79
N ILE A 22 20.69 -8.03 -8.22
CA ILE A 22 19.38 -7.78 -7.63
C ILE A 22 18.44 -8.98 -7.85
N ILE A 23 18.44 -9.58 -9.04
CA ILE A 23 17.64 -10.76 -9.35
C ILE A 23 18.01 -11.96 -8.47
N ARG A 24 19.30 -12.14 -8.18
CA ARG A 24 19.82 -13.26 -7.34
C ARG A 24 19.48 -13.11 -5.86
N LYS A 25 19.26 -11.91 -5.36
CA LYS A 25 18.93 -11.69 -3.94
C LYS A 25 17.56 -12.32 -3.62
N SER A 26 17.51 -13.18 -2.61
CA SER A 26 16.26 -13.85 -2.18
C SER A 26 15.19 -12.87 -1.69
N ASN A 27 15.62 -11.77 -1.08
CA ASN A 27 14.73 -10.74 -0.49
C ASN A 27 14.20 -9.71 -1.51
N THR A 28 14.46 -9.88 -2.80
CA THR A 28 13.96 -8.97 -3.83
C THR A 28 12.49 -9.25 -4.15
N SER A 29 11.65 -8.21 -4.14
CA SER A 29 10.23 -8.34 -4.49
C SER A 29 10.04 -8.86 -5.92
N LYS A 30 8.98 -9.64 -6.16
CA LYS A 30 8.63 -10.16 -7.49
C LYS A 30 8.58 -9.05 -8.55
N THR A 31 8.00 -7.90 -8.19
CA THR A 31 7.86 -6.74 -9.11
C THR A 31 9.21 -6.18 -9.53
N ILE A 32 10.15 -6.00 -8.60
CA ILE A 32 11.50 -5.49 -8.91
C ILE A 32 12.24 -6.51 -9.76
N ARG A 33 12.15 -7.80 -9.41
CA ARG A 33 12.77 -8.88 -10.17
C ARG A 33 12.29 -8.92 -11.62
N SER A 34 10.96 -8.83 -11.85
CA SER A 34 10.40 -8.77 -13.19
C SER A 34 10.85 -7.52 -13.95
N ARG A 35 10.94 -6.34 -13.31
CA ARG A 35 11.47 -5.13 -13.95
C ARG A 35 12.93 -5.27 -14.36
N CYS A 36 13.77 -5.83 -13.49
CA CYS A 36 15.17 -6.09 -13.80
C CYS A 36 15.33 -7.06 -14.96
N GLN A 37 14.51 -8.13 -15.01
CA GLN A 37 14.52 -9.09 -16.10
C GLN A 37 14.07 -8.46 -17.43
N ILE A 38 13.03 -7.62 -17.42
CA ILE A 38 12.59 -6.87 -18.60
C ILE A 38 13.73 -6.01 -19.17
N MET A 39 14.53 -5.36 -18.32
CA MET A 39 15.66 -4.56 -18.78
C MET A 39 16.71 -5.42 -19.48
N ILE A 40 17.03 -6.60 -18.95
CA ILE A 40 17.97 -7.54 -19.55
C ILE A 40 17.42 -8.12 -20.86
N ASP A 41 16.12 -8.43 -20.93
CA ASP A 41 15.48 -8.99 -22.13
C ASP A 41 15.46 -8.01 -23.32
N LEU A 42 15.41 -6.71 -23.02
CA LEU A 42 15.33 -5.64 -24.02
C LEU A 42 16.69 -4.98 -24.34
N ASP A 43 17.75 -5.43 -23.70
CA ASP A 43 19.09 -4.89 -23.89
C ASP A 43 19.68 -5.29 -25.25
N GLU A 44 20.02 -4.28 -26.05
CA GLU A 44 20.62 -4.47 -27.37
C GLU A 44 22.15 -4.65 -27.33
N ALA A 45 22.78 -4.36 -26.17
CA ALA A 45 24.24 -4.42 -26.06
C ALA A 45 24.77 -5.84 -25.73
N HIS A 46 24.00 -6.66 -24.99
CA HIS A 46 24.54 -7.86 -24.36
C HIS A 46 23.80 -9.17 -24.74
N GLY A 47 23.17 -9.26 -25.88
CA GLY A 47 22.62 -10.54 -26.27
C GLY A 47 21.40 -10.50 -27.18
N LYS A 48 20.56 -11.54 -27.06
CA LYS A 48 19.38 -11.69 -27.89
C LYS A 48 18.28 -10.76 -27.41
N VAL A 49 17.98 -9.74 -28.20
CA VAL A 49 16.94 -8.76 -27.92
C VAL A 49 15.55 -9.36 -28.11
N LEU A 50 14.75 -9.35 -27.08
CA LEU A 50 13.34 -9.69 -27.16
C LEU A 50 12.48 -8.50 -27.56
N THR A 51 11.34 -8.75 -28.19
CA THR A 51 10.31 -7.72 -28.37
C THR A 51 9.61 -7.43 -27.02
N HIS A 52 8.95 -6.27 -26.90
CA HIS A 52 8.16 -5.94 -25.71
C HIS A 52 7.10 -7.01 -25.40
N GLU A 53 6.46 -7.58 -26.43
CA GLU A 53 5.47 -8.64 -26.27
C GLU A 53 6.10 -9.95 -25.77
N GLN A 54 7.26 -10.32 -26.33
CA GLN A 54 8.00 -11.52 -25.90
C GLN A 54 8.47 -11.37 -24.46
N SER A 55 9.03 -10.23 -24.07
CA SER A 55 9.45 -9.94 -22.70
C SER A 55 8.26 -9.92 -21.74
N ALA A 56 7.10 -9.37 -22.15
CA ALA A 56 5.88 -9.40 -21.36
C ALA A 56 5.42 -10.84 -21.06
N ARG A 57 5.39 -11.70 -22.09
CA ARG A 57 5.01 -13.12 -21.98
C ARG A 57 6.00 -13.90 -21.11
N SER A 58 7.31 -13.70 -21.35
CA SER A 58 8.38 -14.38 -20.59
C SER A 58 8.33 -14.07 -19.08
N ASN A 59 8.03 -12.81 -18.74
CA ASN A 59 7.99 -12.36 -17.36
C ASN A 59 6.59 -12.46 -16.69
N GLY A 60 5.58 -12.92 -17.43
CA GLY A 60 4.20 -13.02 -16.93
C GLY A 60 3.60 -11.67 -16.53
N VAL A 61 3.90 -10.60 -17.28
CA VAL A 61 3.41 -9.23 -17.04
C VAL A 61 2.68 -8.69 -18.25
N CYS A 62 1.88 -7.62 -18.07
CA CYS A 62 1.22 -6.97 -19.20
C CYS A 62 2.20 -6.04 -19.97
N LEU A 63 1.90 -5.77 -21.23
CA LEU A 63 2.69 -4.92 -22.11
C LEU A 63 2.89 -3.51 -21.53
N THR A 64 1.87 -2.97 -20.85
CA THR A 64 1.95 -1.67 -20.16
C THR A 64 3.03 -1.66 -19.08
N THR A 65 3.23 -2.77 -18.36
CA THR A 65 4.30 -2.88 -17.36
C THR A 65 5.67 -2.80 -18.00
N VAL A 66 5.86 -3.45 -19.15
CA VAL A 66 7.12 -3.39 -19.91
C VAL A 66 7.38 -1.93 -20.36
N THR A 67 6.41 -1.29 -21.01
CA THR A 67 6.51 0.11 -21.46
C THR A 67 6.81 1.06 -20.29
N ASN A 68 6.11 0.92 -19.17
CA ASN A 68 6.35 1.74 -17.98
C ASN A 68 7.75 1.52 -17.38
N THR A 69 8.27 0.28 -17.43
CA THR A 69 9.62 -0.02 -16.94
C THR A 69 10.67 0.65 -17.82
N VAL A 70 10.51 0.57 -19.14
CA VAL A 70 11.37 1.26 -20.11
C VAL A 70 11.34 2.77 -19.88
N THR A 71 10.16 3.37 -19.75
CA THR A 71 10.02 4.81 -19.49
C THR A 71 10.71 5.22 -18.19
N LYS A 72 10.59 4.42 -17.12
CA LYS A 72 11.29 4.67 -15.85
C LYS A 72 12.80 4.64 -16.00
N TYR A 73 13.35 3.69 -16.75
CA TYR A 73 14.78 3.62 -17.01
C TYR A 73 15.28 4.89 -17.69
N PHE A 74 14.57 5.39 -18.70
CA PHE A 74 14.96 6.63 -19.39
C PHE A 74 14.76 7.90 -18.54
N SER A 75 13.93 7.86 -17.52
CA SER A 75 13.71 9.01 -16.62
C SER A 75 14.69 9.09 -15.46
N GLY A 76 15.24 7.96 -15.00
CA GLY A 76 16.08 7.94 -13.81
C GLY A 76 16.99 6.70 -13.68
N GLY A 77 17.33 6.05 -14.80
CA GLY A 77 18.27 4.93 -14.82
C GLY A 77 17.79 3.69 -14.04
N ILE A 78 18.74 2.86 -13.63
CA ILE A 78 18.49 1.64 -12.87
C ILE A 78 17.84 1.93 -11.53
N GLU A 79 18.19 3.02 -10.87
CA GLU A 79 17.64 3.39 -9.57
C GLU A 79 16.11 3.55 -9.66
N ALA A 80 15.60 4.25 -10.68
CA ALA A 80 14.17 4.42 -10.90
C ALA A 80 13.44 3.11 -11.22
N VAL A 81 14.12 2.14 -11.85
CA VAL A 81 13.55 0.81 -12.12
C VAL A 81 13.46 -0.03 -10.85
N THR A 82 14.47 0.04 -10.00
CA THR A 82 14.60 -0.77 -8.79
C THR A 82 13.89 -0.14 -7.58
N GLU A 83 13.64 1.17 -7.61
CA GLU A 83 12.95 1.87 -6.55
C GLU A 83 11.45 1.51 -6.53
N PHE A 84 10.97 1.18 -5.33
CA PHE A 84 9.56 0.94 -5.09
C PHE A 84 8.94 2.16 -4.39
N LYS A 85 8.56 3.16 -5.18
CA LYS A 85 7.84 4.33 -4.62
C LYS A 85 6.43 3.94 -4.23
N ARG A 86 6.13 4.13 -2.94
CA ARG A 86 4.77 3.99 -2.44
C ARG A 86 3.90 5.08 -3.07
N ASN A 87 2.73 4.70 -3.56
CA ASN A 87 1.80 5.68 -4.11
C ASN A 87 1.29 6.60 -2.98
N ILE A 88 1.71 7.86 -3.00
CA ILE A 88 1.32 8.91 -2.04
C ILE A 88 -0.21 9.13 -2.06
N ASN A 89 -0.86 8.85 -3.19
CA ASN A 89 -2.30 8.99 -3.35
C ASN A 89 -3.09 7.72 -3.01
N SER A 90 -2.43 6.66 -2.51
CA SER A 90 -3.15 5.46 -2.07
C SER A 90 -3.98 5.73 -0.83
N ASP A 91 -5.09 5.02 -0.66
CA ASP A 91 -5.95 5.13 0.53
C ASP A 91 -5.18 4.90 1.83
N ASN A 92 -4.18 4.00 1.82
CA ASN A 92 -3.30 3.77 2.96
C ASN A 92 -2.36 4.95 3.26
N ALA A 93 -1.89 5.68 2.23
CA ALA A 93 -1.04 6.85 2.43
C ALA A 93 -1.84 8.06 2.94
N ARG A 94 -3.12 8.14 2.57
CA ARG A 94 -4.06 9.18 3.03
C ARG A 94 -4.72 8.85 4.36
N ARG A 95 -4.37 7.72 4.98
CA ARG A 95 -4.98 7.28 6.22
C ARG A 95 -4.60 8.22 7.36
N VAL A 96 -5.56 8.94 7.89
CA VAL A 96 -5.39 9.87 9.02
C VAL A 96 -5.28 9.12 10.35
N LEU A 97 -5.94 7.96 10.47
CA LEU A 97 -5.93 7.12 11.67
C LEU A 97 -4.99 5.94 11.49
N ASP A 98 -4.03 5.81 12.38
CA ASP A 98 -3.23 4.60 12.54
C ASP A 98 -3.96 3.57 13.42
N GLY A 99 -3.39 2.36 13.55
CA GLY A 99 -4.00 1.30 14.34
C GLY A 99 -4.08 1.62 15.85
N ARG A 100 -3.17 2.44 16.38
CA ARG A 100 -3.18 2.87 17.78
C ARG A 100 -4.31 3.86 18.05
N ALA A 101 -4.49 4.83 17.15
CA ALA A 101 -5.59 5.78 17.23
C ALA A 101 -6.95 5.08 17.05
N GLU A 102 -7.07 4.10 16.15
CA GLU A 102 -8.27 3.27 16.02
C GLU A 102 -8.59 2.55 17.34
N ALA A 103 -7.59 1.91 17.99
CA ALA A 103 -7.76 1.21 19.26
C ALA A 103 -8.20 2.16 20.38
N ARG A 104 -7.59 3.33 20.51
CA ARG A 104 -7.97 4.34 21.50
C ARG A 104 -9.38 4.87 21.31
N ILE A 105 -9.84 5.06 20.08
CA ILE A 105 -11.23 5.44 19.80
C ILE A 105 -12.21 4.36 20.24
N ILE A 106 -11.86 3.09 20.04
CA ILE A 106 -12.69 1.96 20.48
C ILE A 106 -12.72 1.89 22.00
N GLU A 107 -11.57 2.05 22.66
CA GLU A 107 -11.46 2.10 24.11
C GLU A 107 -12.33 3.21 24.71
N LEU A 108 -12.25 4.42 24.15
CA LEU A 108 -13.15 5.53 24.54
C LEU A 108 -14.61 5.17 24.36
N ALA A 109 -14.98 4.57 23.22
CA ALA A 109 -16.36 4.21 22.94
C ALA A 109 -16.91 3.10 23.84
N CYS A 110 -16.02 2.24 24.41
CA CYS A 110 -16.34 1.22 25.41
C CYS A 110 -16.38 1.78 26.83
N GLY A 111 -15.76 2.95 27.07
CA GLY A 111 -15.69 3.58 28.37
C GLY A 111 -17.00 4.26 28.80
N PRO A 112 -17.05 4.78 30.05
CA PRO A 112 -18.18 5.51 30.56
C PRO A 112 -18.45 6.76 29.72
N VAL A 113 -19.72 7.11 29.60
CA VAL A 113 -20.14 8.31 28.90
C VAL A 113 -19.82 9.53 29.77
N PRO A 114 -19.28 10.63 29.21
CA PRO A 114 -19.00 11.85 29.96
C PRO A 114 -20.24 12.43 30.64
N GLU A 115 -20.02 13.16 31.75
CA GLU A 115 -21.09 13.80 32.51
C GLU A 115 -21.97 14.68 31.61
N GLY A 116 -23.28 14.62 31.84
CA GLY A 116 -24.28 15.35 31.06
C GLY A 116 -24.73 14.66 29.77
N HIS A 117 -24.20 13.48 29.45
CA HIS A 117 -24.61 12.71 28.29
C HIS A 117 -25.13 11.33 28.66
N SER A 118 -26.21 10.89 28.05
CA SER A 118 -26.82 9.57 28.31
C SER A 118 -26.24 8.44 27.44
N ARG A 119 -25.55 8.79 26.37
CA ARG A 119 -25.01 7.81 25.41
C ARG A 119 -23.88 8.39 24.55
N TRP A 120 -23.02 7.52 24.05
CA TRP A 120 -22.02 7.90 23.05
C TRP A 120 -22.66 8.25 21.70
N THR A 121 -22.21 9.35 21.14
CA THR A 121 -22.54 9.79 19.77
C THR A 121 -21.25 10.02 19.00
N LEU A 122 -21.27 9.96 17.67
CA LEU A 122 -20.08 10.23 16.85
C LEU A 122 -19.50 11.64 17.07
N ARG A 123 -20.37 12.63 17.36
CA ARG A 123 -19.94 14.00 17.67
C ARG A 123 -19.24 14.09 19.03
N LEU A 124 -19.77 13.37 20.02
CA LEU A 124 -19.17 13.31 21.34
C LEU A 124 -17.82 12.59 21.29
N LEU A 125 -17.74 11.47 20.58
CA LEU A 125 -16.47 10.76 20.34
C LEU A 125 -15.46 11.63 19.61
N GLU A 126 -15.88 12.43 18.65
CA GLU A 126 -14.99 13.39 17.96
C GLU A 126 -14.43 14.43 18.93
N LYS A 127 -15.24 14.94 19.84
CA LYS A 127 -14.84 15.93 20.85
C LYS A 127 -13.83 15.32 21.83
N GLU A 128 -14.13 14.16 22.39
CA GLU A 128 -13.27 13.48 23.35
C GLU A 128 -11.99 12.93 22.68
N ALA A 129 -12.08 12.41 21.47
CA ALA A 129 -10.92 11.95 20.71
C ALA A 129 -9.91 13.06 20.43
N LYS A 130 -10.35 14.32 20.25
CA LYS A 130 -9.45 15.49 20.10
C LYS A 130 -8.61 15.77 21.34
N VAL A 131 -9.10 15.38 22.50
CA VAL A 131 -8.38 15.55 23.77
C VAL A 131 -7.36 14.43 23.99
N VAL A 132 -7.68 13.21 23.51
CA VAL A 132 -6.90 12.01 23.77
C VAL A 132 -5.88 11.71 22.67
N LEU A 133 -6.15 12.18 21.44
CA LEU A 133 -5.31 11.96 20.27
C LEU A 133 -4.58 13.25 19.89
N ASP A 134 -3.29 13.12 19.59
CA ASP A 134 -2.44 14.24 19.15
C ASP A 134 -2.85 14.80 17.76
N THR A 135 -3.65 14.04 17.01
CA THR A 135 -4.10 14.41 15.67
C THR A 135 -5.60 14.64 15.62
N PRO A 136 -6.08 15.74 14.99
CA PRO A 136 -7.51 15.99 14.85
C PRO A 136 -8.16 14.92 13.96
N VAL A 137 -9.16 14.26 14.51
CA VAL A 137 -9.91 13.19 13.83
C VAL A 137 -11.33 13.65 13.55
N SER A 138 -11.78 13.48 12.31
CA SER A 138 -13.17 13.81 11.94
C SER A 138 -14.14 12.69 12.33
N LYS A 139 -15.42 13.06 12.55
CA LYS A 139 -16.51 12.11 12.83
C LYS A 139 -16.60 10.99 11.77
N ASP A 140 -16.29 11.30 10.48
CA ASP A 140 -16.36 10.31 9.41
C ASP A 140 -15.19 9.31 9.46
N ALA A 141 -14.02 9.72 9.92
CA ALA A 141 -12.89 8.84 10.18
C ALA A 141 -13.20 7.89 11.34
N ILE A 142 -13.78 8.42 12.44
CA ILE A 142 -14.26 7.63 13.59
C ILE A 142 -15.32 6.61 13.14
N ARG A 143 -16.32 7.06 12.36
CA ARG A 143 -17.36 6.17 11.83
C ARG A 143 -16.77 5.02 11.02
N ARG A 144 -15.78 5.29 10.16
CA ARG A 144 -15.10 4.24 9.36
C ARG A 144 -14.31 3.26 10.23
N ALA A 145 -13.62 3.77 11.27
CA ALA A 145 -12.89 2.94 12.22
C ALA A 145 -13.83 1.99 12.98
N LEU A 146 -14.91 2.50 13.52
CA LEU A 146 -15.92 1.70 14.22
C LEU A 146 -16.60 0.67 13.28
N LYS A 147 -16.94 1.07 12.05
CA LYS A 147 -17.52 0.14 11.06
C LYS A 147 -16.56 -0.99 10.69
N LYS A 148 -15.27 -0.70 10.58
CA LYS A 148 -14.23 -1.70 10.25
C LYS A 148 -14.13 -2.80 11.31
N THR A 149 -14.37 -2.45 12.56
CA THR A 149 -14.34 -3.38 13.71
C THR A 149 -15.71 -3.97 14.03
N ASN A 150 -16.72 -3.74 13.19
CA ASN A 150 -18.12 -4.09 13.46
C ASN A 150 -18.67 -3.57 14.79
N PHE A 151 -18.07 -2.46 15.29
CA PHE A 151 -18.48 -1.83 16.52
C PHE A 151 -19.71 -0.95 16.26
N ASP A 152 -20.80 -1.27 16.93
CA ASP A 152 -22.08 -0.56 16.80
C ASP A 152 -22.40 0.22 18.08
N LEU A 153 -22.29 1.54 18.01
CA LEU A 153 -22.61 2.44 19.12
C LEU A 153 -24.06 2.28 19.61
N THR A 154 -24.97 1.90 18.74
CA THR A 154 -26.39 1.70 19.11
C THR A 154 -26.58 0.52 20.04
N LYS A 155 -25.84 -0.57 19.79
CA LYS A 155 -25.93 -1.79 20.63
C LYS A 155 -25.31 -1.59 22.02
N MET A 156 -24.24 -0.80 22.11
CA MET A 156 -23.60 -0.51 23.41
C MET A 156 -24.46 0.39 24.29
N ASN A 157 -25.24 1.29 23.70
CA ASN A 157 -26.13 2.19 24.43
C ASN A 157 -27.34 1.47 25.07
N THR A 158 -27.63 0.22 24.69
CA THR A 158 -28.73 -0.58 25.25
C THR A 158 -28.31 -1.51 26.39
N GLY A 159 -27.06 -1.40 26.89
CA GLY A 159 -26.60 -2.21 28.04
C GLY A 159 -26.38 -3.69 27.75
N ALA A 160 -26.46 -4.13 26.48
CA ALA A 160 -26.18 -5.50 26.08
C ALA A 160 -24.67 -5.73 25.93
N PHE A 161 -23.95 -5.83 27.06
CA PHE A 161 -22.64 -6.47 27.05
C PHE A 161 -22.83 -7.94 26.66
N PRO A 162 -22.06 -8.47 25.69
CA PRO A 162 -21.99 -9.91 25.51
C PRO A 162 -21.41 -10.48 26.80
N GLN A 163 -22.24 -11.18 27.57
CA GLN A 163 -21.72 -11.98 28.71
C GLN A 163 -20.78 -13.01 28.09
N GLU A 164 -19.51 -12.95 28.48
CA GLU A 164 -18.56 -14.03 28.21
C GLU A 164 -19.19 -15.32 28.73
N ARG A 165 -19.45 -16.23 27.82
CA ARG A 165 -19.75 -17.61 28.19
C ARG A 165 -18.47 -18.17 28.82
N THR A 166 -18.38 -18.09 30.13
CA THR A 166 -17.51 -18.96 30.91
C THR A 166 -17.91 -20.39 30.59
N GLN A 167 -17.17 -21.03 29.72
CA GLN A 167 -17.21 -22.47 29.57
C GLN A 167 -16.59 -23.04 30.84
N ASN A 168 -17.47 -23.50 31.74
CA ASN A 168 -17.06 -24.38 32.84
C ASN A 168 -16.59 -25.71 32.23
N LEU A 169 -15.36 -26.06 32.51
CA LEU A 169 -14.80 -27.41 32.45
C LEU A 169 -15.43 -28.27 33.50
#